data_6343b36596f3cfeaa31b7c85c1471f7d
#
_entry.id   6343b36596f3cfeaa31b7c85c1471f7d
#
_cell.length_a   1.000
_cell.length_b   1.000
_cell.length_c   1.000
_cell.angle_alpha   90.00
_cell.angle_beta   90.00
_cell.angle_gamma   90.00
#
_symmetry.space_group_name_H-M   'P 1'
#
loop_
_entity.id
_entity.type
_entity.pdbx_description
1 polymer ?
#
loop_
_entity_poly.entity_id
_entity_poly.type
_entity_poly.pdbx_seq_one_letter_code
_entity_poly.pdbx_strand_id
1 'polypeptide(L)'
;MRKLFRNVDDLYMKIPESIKGIFEVLANICAVLTVVWGVAYSGIKIIFGIKNDNVSSIDLTKVILIIMVVILAMLLLRLKSIKANILKKEQYISQRDQCMSQEYYRFLHDYRNVINQMECDYKRQNLNLKLLTDTVEHFLENTLDYLTEILSTITGEKVCACVKVIVGEGFEKISYEEAKVKTFVRSRNTQEERKSFDVRFSSGVKISDNTDFMDIVSDKRRGNDSSFYQGDLKEYAESLKKIGQKYQNSTDNWEDYYRGTIVVPIRIANKRLFYTSEEESYNILGFLCVDSISANAFTEEAKSRNIYLVKSYAALVYNILSKYQFYLKQLETAFIPEVRNNIQQRSNNTYNGKNRRRKKNKY
;
A
#
# COMPACT_ATOMS: atom_id res chain seq x y z
N MET A 1 -21.41 47.87 -16.20
CA MET A 1 -19.99 47.43 -16.13
C MET A 1 -19.70 46.45 -14.95
N ARG A 2 -20.01 46.74 -13.67
CA ARG A 2 -19.68 45.83 -12.56
C ARG A 2 -20.29 44.41 -12.66
N LYS A 3 -21.48 44.23 -13.24
CA LYS A 3 -22.08 42.89 -13.47
C LYS A 3 -21.37 42.06 -14.55
N LEU A 4 -20.82 42.74 -15.57
CA LEU A 4 -20.07 42.09 -16.67
C LEU A 4 -18.73 41.53 -16.15
N PHE A 5 -18.01 42.28 -15.30
CA PHE A 5 -16.76 41.83 -14.71
C PHE A 5 -16.94 40.64 -13.75
N ARG A 6 -18.01 40.61 -12.92
CA ARG A 6 -18.30 39.44 -12.08
C ARG A 6 -18.52 38.15 -12.88
N ASN A 7 -19.22 38.25 -14.02
CA ASN A 7 -19.44 37.07 -14.87
C ASN A 7 -18.14 36.57 -15.54
N VAL A 8 -17.19 37.46 -15.82
CA VAL A 8 -15.90 37.09 -16.41
C VAL A 8 -15.01 36.42 -15.37
N ASP A 9 -14.98 36.94 -14.14
CA ASP A 9 -14.24 36.33 -13.03
C ASP A 9 -14.78 34.93 -12.66
N ASP A 10 -16.12 34.78 -12.61
CA ASP A 10 -16.76 33.46 -12.36
C ASP A 10 -16.50 32.47 -13.50
N LEU A 11 -16.40 32.95 -14.75
CA LEU A 11 -16.04 32.13 -15.91
C LEU A 11 -14.56 31.73 -15.86
N TYR A 12 -13.68 32.68 -15.50
CA TYR A 12 -12.25 32.43 -15.36
C TYR A 12 -11.91 31.43 -14.25
N MET A 13 -12.64 31.48 -13.12
CA MET A 13 -12.46 30.50 -12.02
C MET A 13 -12.88 29.09 -12.38
N LYS A 14 -13.76 28.91 -13.36
CA LYS A 14 -14.21 27.59 -13.87
C LYS A 14 -13.28 26.99 -14.92
N ILE A 15 -12.31 27.76 -15.42
CA ILE A 15 -11.34 27.29 -16.40
C ILE A 15 -10.28 26.44 -15.68
N PRO A 16 -10.00 25.22 -16.14
CA PRO A 16 -8.90 24.42 -15.60
C PRO A 16 -7.58 25.17 -15.60
N GLU A 17 -6.76 24.99 -14.58
CA GLU A 17 -5.49 25.71 -14.42
C GLU A 17 -4.55 25.55 -15.62
N SER A 18 -4.59 24.38 -16.27
CA SER A 18 -3.86 24.13 -17.51
C SER A 18 -4.26 25.07 -18.66
N ILE A 19 -5.52 25.52 -18.70
CA ILE A 19 -6.03 26.45 -19.71
C ILE A 19 -5.75 27.88 -19.31
N LYS A 20 -5.77 28.22 -18.01
CA LYS A 20 -5.37 29.54 -17.49
C LYS A 20 -3.92 29.85 -17.88
N GLY A 21 -3.00 28.90 -17.72
CA GLY A 21 -1.62 29.04 -18.14
C GLY A 21 -1.46 29.33 -19.66
N ILE A 22 -2.34 28.78 -20.51
CA ILE A 22 -2.35 29.05 -21.93
C ILE A 22 -2.79 30.51 -22.21
N PHE A 23 -3.81 31.00 -21.51
CA PHE A 23 -4.27 32.40 -21.65
C PHE A 23 -3.22 33.40 -21.16
N GLU A 24 -2.51 33.12 -20.06
CA GLU A 24 -1.40 33.94 -19.57
C GLU A 24 -0.24 33.99 -20.58
N VAL A 25 0.13 32.86 -21.15
CA VAL A 25 1.16 32.78 -22.20
C VAL A 25 0.73 33.56 -23.43
N LEU A 26 -0.52 33.44 -23.88
CA LEU A 26 -1.05 34.20 -25.00
C LEU A 26 -1.06 35.72 -24.74
N ALA A 27 -1.50 36.11 -23.53
CA ALA A 27 -1.51 37.53 -23.14
C ALA A 27 -0.09 38.12 -23.12
N ASN A 28 0.88 37.38 -22.55
CA ASN A 28 2.29 37.78 -22.52
C ASN A 28 2.89 37.85 -23.92
N ILE A 29 2.57 36.91 -24.81
CA ILE A 29 3.01 36.97 -26.22
C ILE A 29 2.42 38.17 -26.92
N CYS A 30 1.14 38.47 -26.77
CA CYS A 30 0.52 39.67 -27.34
C CYS A 30 1.16 40.95 -26.80
N ALA A 31 1.46 41.02 -25.50
CA ALA A 31 2.15 42.15 -24.90
C ALA A 31 3.57 42.33 -25.46
N VAL A 32 4.35 41.25 -25.55
CA VAL A 32 5.69 41.25 -26.13
C VAL A 32 5.65 41.69 -27.62
N LEU A 33 4.72 41.16 -28.40
CA LEU A 33 4.54 41.52 -29.80
C LEU A 33 4.20 43.00 -29.96
N THR A 34 3.37 43.56 -29.08
CA THR A 34 3.01 44.99 -29.10
C THR A 34 4.22 45.86 -28.79
N VAL A 35 5.04 45.48 -27.81
CA VAL A 35 6.29 46.19 -27.45
C VAL A 35 7.31 46.06 -28.56
N VAL A 36 7.54 44.85 -29.09
CA VAL A 36 8.48 44.63 -30.21
C VAL A 36 8.05 45.40 -31.45
N TRP A 37 6.74 45.45 -31.74
CA TRP A 37 6.21 46.33 -32.81
C TRP A 37 6.53 47.78 -32.57
N GLY A 38 6.24 48.31 -31.38
CA GLY A 38 6.50 49.71 -31.04
C GLY A 38 7.99 50.09 -31.14
N VAL A 39 8.86 49.21 -30.63
CA VAL A 39 10.32 49.39 -30.64
C VAL A 39 10.89 49.23 -32.05
N ALA A 40 10.47 48.21 -32.81
CA ALA A 40 10.92 47.99 -34.18
C ALA A 40 10.49 49.12 -35.10
N TYR A 41 9.24 49.56 -35.00
CA TYR A 41 8.73 50.67 -35.77
C TYR A 41 9.47 52.00 -35.46
N SER A 42 9.71 52.27 -34.18
CA SER A 42 10.42 53.47 -33.73
C SER A 42 11.92 53.36 -34.05
N GLY A 43 12.54 52.19 -33.85
CA GLY A 43 13.97 51.98 -34.10
C GLY A 43 14.35 52.05 -35.58
N ILE A 44 13.55 51.49 -36.47
CA ILE A 44 13.74 51.55 -37.92
C ILE A 44 13.66 53.01 -38.40
N LYS A 45 12.72 53.75 -37.86
CA LYS A 45 12.59 55.24 -38.22
C LYS A 45 13.79 56.02 -37.76
N ILE A 46 14.42 55.70 -36.64
CA ILE A 46 15.62 56.38 -36.10
C ILE A 46 16.89 55.92 -36.79
N ILE A 47 17.11 54.59 -36.97
CA ILE A 47 18.37 54.07 -37.52
C ILE A 47 18.55 54.35 -38.97
N PHE A 48 17.50 54.39 -39.76
CA PHE A 48 17.59 54.62 -41.20
C PHE A 48 17.41 56.08 -41.63
N GLY A 49 17.20 57.00 -40.66
CA GLY A 49 17.12 58.43 -40.98
C GLY A 49 16.10 58.77 -42.07
N ILE A 50 15.06 57.94 -42.21
CA ILE A 50 14.12 57.97 -43.30
C ILE A 50 13.22 59.22 -43.14
N LYS A 51 13.63 60.25 -43.75
CA LYS A 51 12.84 61.49 -43.90
C LYS A 51 11.76 61.41 -44.99
N ASN A 52 11.76 60.39 -45.80
CA ASN A 52 10.81 60.20 -46.88
C ASN A 52 9.92 59.01 -46.69
N ASP A 53 8.64 59.19 -46.88
CA ASP A 53 7.53 58.24 -46.76
C ASP A 53 7.55 57.07 -47.79
N ASN A 54 8.67 56.77 -48.42
CA ASN A 54 8.80 55.83 -49.54
C ASN A 54 9.47 54.49 -49.24
N VAL A 55 9.83 54.17 -47.98
CA VAL A 55 10.06 52.77 -47.69
C VAL A 55 8.67 52.13 -47.55
N SER A 56 8.33 51.32 -48.53
CA SER A 56 6.98 50.79 -48.68
C SER A 56 6.54 50.16 -47.35
N SER A 57 5.55 50.76 -46.71
CA SER A 57 4.87 50.19 -45.52
C SER A 57 4.47 48.74 -45.76
N ILE A 58 4.39 48.33 -46.98
CA ILE A 58 4.12 47.02 -47.53
C ILE A 58 5.23 45.99 -47.16
N ASP A 59 6.52 46.36 -47.19
CA ASP A 59 7.60 45.42 -46.94
C ASP A 59 7.79 45.15 -45.46
N LEU A 60 7.61 46.15 -44.60
CA LEU A 60 7.58 45.96 -43.17
C LEU A 60 6.39 45.10 -42.72
N THR A 61 5.22 45.35 -43.34
CA THR A 61 3.99 44.58 -43.05
C THR A 61 4.14 43.09 -43.43
N LYS A 62 4.83 42.82 -44.56
CA LYS A 62 5.13 41.43 -44.97
C LYS A 62 6.04 40.72 -43.98
N VAL A 63 7.11 41.37 -43.49
CA VAL A 63 8.03 40.81 -42.49
C VAL A 63 7.30 40.47 -41.21
N ILE A 64 6.44 41.37 -40.75
CA ILE A 64 5.65 41.15 -39.54
C ILE A 64 4.64 40.00 -39.73
N LEU A 65 3.98 39.93 -40.88
CA LEU A 65 3.07 38.83 -41.18
C LEU A 65 3.80 37.48 -41.14
N ILE A 66 5.02 37.39 -41.70
CA ILE A 66 5.84 36.19 -41.65
C ILE A 66 6.19 35.81 -40.21
N ILE A 67 6.61 36.76 -39.37
CA ILE A 67 6.91 36.54 -37.95
C ILE A 67 5.66 36.02 -37.22
N MET A 68 4.50 36.65 -37.45
CA MET A 68 3.22 36.20 -36.87
C MET A 68 2.86 34.79 -37.27
N VAL A 69 3.05 34.42 -38.55
CA VAL A 69 2.79 33.04 -39.03
C VAL A 69 3.74 32.03 -38.36
N VAL A 70 5.03 32.36 -38.21
CA VAL A 70 6.01 31.51 -37.53
C VAL A 70 5.64 31.32 -36.06
N ILE A 71 5.28 32.41 -35.36
CA ILE A 71 4.85 32.32 -33.96
C ILE A 71 3.58 31.47 -33.84
N LEU A 72 2.59 31.67 -34.69
CA LEU A 72 1.36 30.91 -34.72
C LEU A 72 1.65 29.41 -34.96
N ALA A 73 2.54 29.10 -35.91
CA ALA A 73 2.96 27.72 -36.16
C ALA A 73 3.64 27.07 -34.93
N MET A 74 4.53 27.80 -34.26
CA MET A 74 5.15 27.31 -32.99
C MET A 74 4.12 27.08 -31.88
N LEU A 75 3.14 27.99 -31.74
CA LEU A 75 2.06 27.83 -30.77
C LEU A 75 1.21 26.60 -31.08
N LEU A 76 0.85 26.38 -32.34
CA LEU A 76 0.08 25.18 -32.74
C LEU A 76 0.85 23.90 -32.48
N LEU A 77 2.16 23.87 -32.73
CA LEU A 77 3.02 22.73 -32.42
C LEU A 77 3.08 22.46 -30.89
N ARG A 78 3.22 23.52 -30.08
CA ARG A 78 3.15 23.37 -28.60
C ARG A 78 1.81 22.90 -28.14
N LEU A 79 0.70 23.42 -28.63
CA LEU A 79 -0.65 22.94 -28.28
C LEU A 79 -0.85 21.48 -28.64
N LYS A 80 -0.37 21.04 -29.81
CA LYS A 80 -0.39 19.63 -30.20
C LYS A 80 0.41 18.75 -29.22
N SER A 81 1.60 19.19 -28.81
CA SER A 81 2.44 18.50 -27.82
C SER A 81 1.76 18.41 -26.46
N ILE A 82 1.17 19.52 -25.97
CA ILE A 82 0.43 19.55 -24.70
C ILE A 82 -0.76 18.60 -24.76
N LYS A 83 -1.56 18.63 -25.85
CA LYS A 83 -2.69 17.72 -26.04
C LYS A 83 -2.24 16.26 -26.02
N ALA A 84 -1.14 15.92 -26.69
CA ALA A 84 -0.59 14.56 -26.68
C ALA A 84 -0.15 14.11 -25.28
N ASN A 85 0.45 15.03 -24.49
CA ASN A 85 0.84 14.73 -23.10
C ASN A 85 -0.38 14.55 -22.17
N ILE A 86 -1.43 15.34 -22.34
CA ILE A 86 -2.68 15.20 -21.59
C ILE A 86 -3.31 13.84 -21.89
N LEU A 87 -3.44 13.48 -23.17
CA LEU A 87 -4.00 12.17 -23.56
C LEU A 87 -3.20 11.00 -22.99
N LYS A 88 -1.86 11.08 -22.99
CA LYS A 88 -1.02 10.06 -22.36
C LYS A 88 -1.28 9.95 -20.85
N LYS A 89 -1.41 11.09 -20.16
CA LYS A 89 -1.74 11.10 -18.71
C LYS A 89 -3.12 10.52 -18.44
N GLU A 90 -4.12 10.86 -19.25
CA GLU A 90 -5.48 10.29 -19.12
C GLU A 90 -5.49 8.78 -19.34
N GLN A 91 -4.78 8.28 -20.34
CA GLN A 91 -4.63 6.85 -20.58
C GLN A 91 -3.95 6.17 -19.40
N TYR A 92 -2.87 6.73 -18.86
CA TYR A 92 -2.18 6.20 -17.68
C TYR A 92 -3.11 6.15 -16.46
N ILE A 93 -3.85 7.22 -16.17
CA ILE A 93 -4.82 7.27 -15.08
C ILE A 93 -5.90 6.21 -15.28
N SER A 94 -6.46 6.10 -16.47
CA SER A 94 -7.49 5.10 -16.80
C SER A 94 -6.97 3.66 -16.61
N GLN A 95 -5.77 3.34 -17.08
CA GLN A 95 -5.16 2.03 -16.89
C GLN A 95 -4.92 1.71 -15.42
N ARG A 96 -4.45 2.69 -14.64
CA ARG A 96 -4.24 2.56 -13.20
C ARG A 96 -5.56 2.28 -12.47
N ASP A 97 -6.60 3.06 -12.77
CA ASP A 97 -7.92 2.91 -12.13
C ASP A 97 -8.58 1.59 -12.51
N GLN A 98 -8.37 1.13 -13.75
CA GLN A 98 -8.82 -0.19 -14.20
C GLN A 98 -8.10 -1.31 -13.44
N CYS A 99 -6.77 -1.25 -13.32
CA CYS A 99 -5.98 -2.22 -12.55
C CYS A 99 -6.46 -2.28 -11.10
N MET A 100 -6.58 -1.12 -10.42
CA MET A 100 -7.06 -1.06 -9.04
C MET A 100 -8.44 -1.70 -8.89
N SER A 101 -9.37 -1.37 -9.76
CA SER A 101 -10.73 -1.90 -9.70
C SER A 101 -10.76 -3.39 -9.94
N GLN A 102 -9.98 -3.89 -10.89
CA GLN A 102 -9.92 -5.29 -11.27
C GLN A 102 -9.29 -6.14 -10.15
N GLU A 103 -8.14 -5.74 -9.60
CA GLU A 103 -7.46 -6.50 -8.56
C GLU A 103 -8.23 -6.44 -7.23
N TYR A 104 -8.86 -5.30 -6.92
CA TYR A 104 -9.73 -5.21 -5.75
C TYR A 104 -11.00 -6.07 -5.89
N TYR A 105 -11.58 -6.15 -7.08
CA TYR A 105 -12.70 -7.05 -7.35
C TYR A 105 -12.30 -8.53 -7.18
N ARG A 106 -11.15 -8.94 -7.72
CA ARG A 106 -10.60 -10.30 -7.55
C ARG A 106 -10.42 -10.63 -6.08
N PHE A 107 -9.81 -9.74 -5.34
CA PHE A 107 -9.64 -9.88 -3.90
C PHE A 107 -10.97 -10.09 -3.16
N LEU A 108 -11.98 -9.26 -3.40
CA LEU A 108 -13.29 -9.41 -2.77
C LEU A 108 -14.00 -10.72 -3.18
N HIS A 109 -13.82 -11.14 -4.43
CA HIS A 109 -14.35 -12.41 -4.89
C HIS A 109 -13.70 -13.59 -4.16
N ASP A 110 -12.40 -13.62 -4.07
CA ASP A 110 -11.65 -14.68 -3.37
C ASP A 110 -11.91 -14.66 -1.87
N TYR A 111 -12.02 -13.48 -1.27
CA TYR A 111 -12.41 -13.32 0.13
C TYR A 111 -13.74 -14.00 0.44
N ARG A 112 -14.76 -13.75 -0.37
CA ARG A 112 -16.07 -14.39 -0.22
C ARG A 112 -15.98 -15.90 -0.39
N ASN A 113 -15.22 -16.36 -1.38
CA ASN A 113 -15.09 -17.78 -1.67
C ASN A 113 -14.38 -18.53 -0.54
N VAL A 114 -13.29 -18.01 0.01
CA VAL A 114 -12.56 -18.65 1.11
C VAL A 114 -13.40 -18.73 2.40
N ILE A 115 -14.16 -17.69 2.71
CA ILE A 115 -15.10 -17.72 3.84
C ILE A 115 -16.12 -18.83 3.66
N ASN A 116 -16.76 -18.92 2.49
CA ASN A 116 -17.74 -19.96 2.21
C ASN A 116 -17.11 -21.36 2.23
N GLN A 117 -15.90 -21.51 1.69
CA GLN A 117 -15.18 -22.78 1.68
C GLN A 117 -14.93 -23.28 3.11
N MET A 118 -14.33 -22.44 3.96
CA MET A 118 -14.08 -22.79 5.36
C MET A 118 -15.36 -23.18 6.10
N GLU A 119 -16.46 -22.46 5.90
CA GLU A 119 -17.75 -22.76 6.53
C GLU A 119 -18.36 -24.05 6.00
N CYS A 120 -18.29 -24.32 4.72
CA CYS A 120 -18.79 -25.56 4.11
C CYS A 120 -17.98 -26.77 4.60
N ASP A 121 -16.66 -26.69 4.63
CA ASP A 121 -15.79 -27.78 5.06
C ASP A 121 -16.01 -28.08 6.55
N TYR A 122 -16.18 -27.06 7.38
CA TYR A 122 -16.53 -27.23 8.79
C TYR A 122 -17.88 -27.92 8.97
N LYS A 123 -18.94 -27.45 8.29
CA LYS A 123 -20.29 -28.04 8.37
C LYS A 123 -20.34 -29.49 7.90
N ARG A 124 -19.51 -29.85 6.91
CA ARG A 124 -19.41 -31.21 6.36
C ARG A 124 -18.50 -32.13 7.19
N GLN A 125 -17.89 -31.63 8.25
CA GLN A 125 -16.89 -32.33 9.06
C GLN A 125 -15.66 -32.80 8.23
N ASN A 126 -15.38 -32.16 7.12
CA ASN A 126 -14.23 -32.44 6.25
C ASN A 126 -13.02 -31.58 6.60
N LEU A 127 -13.21 -30.60 7.51
CA LEU A 127 -12.15 -29.68 7.88
C LEU A 127 -11.07 -30.42 8.66
N ASN A 128 -9.83 -30.34 8.21
CA ASN A 128 -8.66 -30.78 8.94
C ASN A 128 -7.60 -29.68 8.95
N LEU A 129 -6.63 -29.78 9.83
CA LEU A 129 -5.60 -28.76 10.04
C LEU A 129 -4.86 -28.40 8.73
N LYS A 130 -4.46 -29.40 7.96
CA LYS A 130 -3.73 -29.19 6.71
C LYS A 130 -4.58 -28.44 5.69
N LEU A 131 -5.79 -28.91 5.41
CA LEU A 131 -6.70 -28.27 4.45
C LEU A 131 -7.03 -26.83 4.85
N LEU A 132 -7.27 -26.58 6.13
CA LEU A 132 -7.55 -25.24 6.66
C LEU A 132 -6.34 -24.31 6.44
N THR A 133 -5.14 -24.78 6.80
CA THR A 133 -3.90 -24.00 6.66
C THR A 133 -3.60 -23.71 5.19
N ASP A 134 -3.62 -24.75 4.34
CA ASP A 134 -3.36 -24.60 2.90
C ASP A 134 -4.35 -23.62 2.22
N THR A 135 -5.63 -23.69 2.61
CA THR A 135 -6.68 -22.79 2.10
C THR A 135 -6.42 -21.33 2.48
N VAL A 136 -6.05 -21.08 3.73
CA VAL A 136 -5.79 -19.72 4.24
C VAL A 136 -4.49 -19.18 3.67
N GLU A 137 -3.42 -19.97 3.61
CA GLU A 137 -2.14 -19.57 3.04
C GLU A 137 -2.29 -19.19 1.56
N HIS A 138 -2.95 -20.02 0.77
CA HIS A 138 -3.20 -19.73 -0.65
C HIS A 138 -4.03 -18.45 -0.86
N PHE A 139 -5.09 -18.26 -0.06
CA PHE A 139 -5.87 -17.02 -0.11
C PHE A 139 -5.03 -15.80 0.24
N LEU A 140 -4.23 -15.87 1.30
CA LEU A 140 -3.40 -14.75 1.72
C LEU A 140 -2.29 -14.45 0.70
N GLU A 141 -1.70 -15.47 0.09
CA GLU A 141 -0.72 -15.27 -0.98
C GLU A 141 -1.34 -14.51 -2.17
N ASN A 142 -2.51 -14.93 -2.66
CA ASN A 142 -3.22 -14.23 -3.71
C ASN A 142 -3.58 -12.78 -3.30
N THR A 143 -4.03 -12.60 -2.07
CA THR A 143 -4.35 -11.28 -1.50
C THR A 143 -3.15 -10.34 -1.54
N LEU A 144 -1.98 -10.84 -1.16
CA LEU A 144 -0.74 -10.06 -1.20
C LEU A 144 -0.30 -9.76 -2.63
N ASP A 145 -0.51 -10.68 -3.57
CA ASP A 145 -0.21 -10.45 -4.98
C ASP A 145 -1.12 -9.34 -5.56
N TYR A 146 -2.43 -9.35 -5.27
CA TYR A 146 -3.34 -8.27 -5.69
C TYR A 146 -2.92 -6.92 -5.11
N LEU A 147 -2.59 -6.86 -3.82
CA LEU A 147 -2.13 -5.65 -3.16
C LEU A 147 -0.83 -5.12 -3.79
N THR A 148 0.14 -6.00 -4.02
CA THR A 148 1.43 -5.60 -4.60
C THR A 148 1.31 -5.18 -6.04
N GLU A 149 0.42 -5.77 -6.83
CA GLU A 149 0.12 -5.36 -8.21
C GLU A 149 -0.47 -3.95 -8.26
N ILE A 150 -1.48 -3.68 -7.40
CA ILE A 150 -2.07 -2.33 -7.28
C ILE A 150 -0.99 -1.33 -6.89
N LEU A 151 -0.22 -1.60 -5.83
CA LEU A 151 0.79 -0.66 -5.34
C LEU A 151 1.90 -0.46 -6.37
N SER A 152 2.37 -1.51 -7.03
CA SER A 152 3.38 -1.41 -8.08
C SER A 152 2.88 -0.57 -9.27
N THR A 153 1.61 -0.75 -9.66
CA THR A 153 0.99 0.06 -10.71
C THR A 153 0.86 1.54 -10.31
N ILE A 154 0.53 1.82 -9.04
CA ILE A 154 0.37 3.19 -8.54
C ILE A 154 1.71 3.91 -8.39
N THR A 155 2.73 3.19 -7.91
CA THR A 155 4.05 3.78 -7.61
C THR A 155 5.00 3.75 -8.80
N GLY A 156 4.77 2.86 -9.77
CA GLY A 156 5.71 2.58 -10.85
C GLY A 156 6.93 1.76 -10.41
N GLU A 157 6.93 1.25 -9.16
CA GLU A 157 8.06 0.57 -8.54
C GLU A 157 7.67 -0.84 -8.10
N LYS A 158 8.64 -1.76 -8.08
CA LYS A 158 8.38 -3.10 -7.55
C LYS A 158 8.10 -3.06 -6.06
N VAL A 159 6.95 -3.60 -5.68
CA VAL A 159 6.49 -3.70 -4.29
C VAL A 159 6.32 -5.17 -3.91
N CYS A 160 6.74 -5.54 -2.71
CA CYS A 160 6.52 -6.85 -2.11
C CYS A 160 5.70 -6.71 -0.83
N ALA A 161 5.03 -7.78 -0.41
CA ALA A 161 4.25 -7.77 0.81
C ALA A 161 4.35 -9.09 1.58
N CYS A 162 4.10 -9.03 2.90
CA CYS A 162 3.96 -10.23 3.72
C CYS A 162 2.97 -10.00 4.87
N VAL A 163 2.34 -11.09 5.29
CA VAL A 163 1.58 -11.17 6.54
C VAL A 163 2.49 -11.79 7.59
N LYS A 164 2.68 -11.09 8.70
CA LYS A 164 3.33 -11.62 9.89
C LYS A 164 2.29 -11.84 10.97
N VAL A 165 2.31 -12.99 11.62
CA VAL A 165 1.38 -13.36 12.70
C VAL A 165 2.11 -13.47 14.02
N ILE A 166 1.40 -13.15 15.11
CA ILE A 166 1.92 -13.33 16.46
C ILE A 166 1.94 -14.82 16.80
N VAL A 167 3.04 -15.26 17.39
CA VAL A 167 3.30 -16.66 17.74
C VAL A 167 3.22 -16.84 19.25
N GLY A 168 2.58 -17.91 19.72
CA GLY A 168 2.48 -18.26 21.13
C GLY A 168 1.22 -17.70 21.79
N GLU A 169 1.33 -17.41 23.08
CA GLU A 169 0.22 -16.82 23.84
C GLU A 169 -0.04 -15.39 23.37
N GLY A 170 -1.32 -15.01 23.24
CA GLY A 170 -1.70 -13.66 22.82
C GLY A 170 -1.28 -12.58 23.83
N PHE A 171 -1.37 -11.33 23.45
CA PHE A 171 -1.02 -10.15 24.26
C PHE A 171 -1.75 -10.04 25.61
N GLU A 172 -2.76 -10.86 25.83
CA GLU A 172 -3.44 -10.96 27.11
C GLU A 172 -2.53 -11.49 28.23
N LYS A 173 -1.43 -12.19 27.85
CA LYS A 173 -0.54 -12.88 28.80
C LYS A 173 0.94 -12.48 28.69
N ILE A 174 1.34 -11.88 27.58
CA ILE A 174 2.73 -11.53 27.29
C ILE A 174 2.83 -10.05 26.93
N SER A 175 3.85 -9.36 27.45
CA SER A 175 4.12 -7.97 27.04
C SER A 175 4.45 -7.88 25.55
N TYR A 176 4.17 -6.73 24.93
CA TYR A 176 4.49 -6.52 23.52
C TYR A 176 5.99 -6.68 23.22
N GLU A 177 6.86 -6.32 24.19
CA GLU A 177 8.30 -6.43 24.03
C GLU A 177 8.77 -7.89 23.90
N GLU A 178 8.08 -8.82 24.56
CA GLU A 178 8.44 -10.24 24.55
C GLU A 178 7.69 -11.06 23.48
N ALA A 179 6.60 -10.51 22.97
CA ALA A 179 5.83 -11.17 21.94
C ALA A 179 6.67 -11.38 20.66
N LYS A 180 6.45 -12.53 20.03
CA LYS A 180 7.15 -12.91 18.81
C LYS A 180 6.22 -12.85 17.60
N VAL A 181 6.76 -12.47 16.47
CA VAL A 181 6.08 -12.53 15.16
C VAL A 181 6.86 -13.43 14.21
N LYS A 182 6.13 -14.19 13.41
CA LYS A 182 6.71 -14.94 12.29
C LYS A 182 6.01 -14.56 10.99
N THR A 183 6.71 -14.65 9.89
CA THR A 183 6.10 -14.55 8.57
C THR A 183 5.19 -15.76 8.36
N PHE A 184 3.92 -15.51 8.07
CA PHE A 184 2.95 -16.54 7.76
C PHE A 184 2.92 -16.79 6.25
N VAL A 185 2.86 -15.71 5.45
CA VAL A 185 2.86 -15.80 3.99
C VAL A 185 3.50 -14.54 3.37
N ARG A 186 4.04 -14.69 2.15
CA ARG A 186 4.59 -13.59 1.33
C ARG A 186 3.95 -13.56 -0.05
N SER A 187 3.97 -12.38 -0.69
CA SER A 187 3.67 -12.27 -2.12
C SER A 187 4.68 -13.07 -2.96
N ARG A 188 4.23 -13.62 -4.08
CA ARG A 188 5.05 -14.49 -4.95
C ARG A 188 6.26 -13.77 -5.53
N ASN A 189 6.15 -12.48 -5.77
CA ASN A 189 7.22 -11.64 -6.32
C ASN A 189 8.34 -11.31 -5.31
N THR A 190 8.28 -11.84 -4.08
CA THR A 190 9.32 -11.67 -3.05
C THR A 190 10.59 -12.43 -3.45
N GLN A 191 11.75 -11.85 -3.15
CA GLN A 191 13.07 -12.46 -3.39
C GLN A 191 13.24 -13.77 -2.61
N GLU A 192 13.89 -14.77 -3.22
CA GLU A 192 14.08 -16.10 -2.61
C GLU A 192 14.95 -16.06 -1.35
N GLU A 193 15.91 -15.13 -1.28
CA GLU A 193 16.72 -14.90 -0.08
C GLU A 193 15.86 -14.55 1.13
N ARG A 194 14.83 -13.72 0.93
CA ARG A 194 13.89 -13.35 2.00
C ARG A 194 13.02 -14.53 2.44
N LYS A 195 12.66 -15.43 1.55
CA LYS A 195 11.94 -16.66 1.88
C LYS A 195 12.82 -17.60 2.72
N SER A 196 14.11 -17.64 2.44
CA SER A 196 15.07 -18.43 3.21
C SER A 196 15.25 -17.92 4.66
N PHE A 197 15.10 -16.61 4.90
CA PHE A 197 15.08 -16.05 6.26
C PHE A 197 13.88 -16.53 7.06
N ASP A 198 12.70 -16.66 6.45
CA ASP A 198 11.51 -17.13 7.15
C ASP A 198 11.68 -18.56 7.69
N VAL A 199 12.38 -19.41 6.94
CA VAL A 199 12.70 -20.76 7.42
C VAL A 199 13.62 -20.73 8.63
N ARG A 200 14.65 -19.87 8.63
CA ARG A 200 15.58 -19.69 9.77
C ARG A 200 14.88 -19.16 11.02
N PHE A 201 13.92 -18.26 10.86
CA PHE A 201 13.16 -17.64 11.93
C PHE A 201 11.76 -18.26 12.12
N SER A 202 11.62 -19.56 11.85
CA SER A 202 10.34 -20.28 12.00
C SER A 202 9.76 -20.24 13.42
N SER A 203 10.60 -20.06 14.45
CA SER A 203 10.18 -19.82 15.84
C SER A 203 9.69 -18.40 16.13
N GLY A 204 9.77 -17.50 15.12
CA GLY A 204 9.46 -16.09 15.26
C GLY A 204 10.63 -15.25 15.81
N VAL A 205 10.54 -13.93 15.57
CA VAL A 205 11.43 -12.89 16.09
C VAL A 205 10.68 -12.01 17.06
N LYS A 206 11.36 -11.45 18.06
CA LYS A 206 10.71 -10.54 19.01
C LYS A 206 10.23 -9.27 18.31
N ILE A 207 9.08 -8.76 18.75
CA ILE A 207 8.57 -7.46 18.28
C ILE A 207 9.56 -6.35 18.62
N SER A 208 10.19 -6.42 19.82
CA SER A 208 11.21 -5.47 20.29
C SER A 208 12.45 -5.37 19.41
N ASP A 209 12.73 -6.40 18.59
CA ASP A 209 13.88 -6.40 17.68
C ASP A 209 13.59 -5.61 16.38
N ASN A 210 12.40 -5.02 16.24
CA ASN A 210 11.99 -4.27 15.05
C ASN A 210 11.35 -2.94 15.43
N THR A 211 11.99 -1.85 15.04
CA THR A 211 11.53 -0.47 15.31
C THR A 211 10.12 -0.21 14.76
N ASP A 212 9.84 -0.66 13.56
CA ASP A 212 8.55 -0.50 12.87
C ASP A 212 7.38 -1.13 13.64
N PHE A 213 7.55 -2.31 14.21
CA PHE A 213 6.53 -2.95 15.04
C PHE A 213 6.40 -2.27 16.40
N MET A 214 7.54 -1.91 17.02
CA MET A 214 7.54 -1.21 18.30
C MET A 214 6.86 0.15 18.22
N ASP A 215 7.08 0.91 17.15
CA ASP A 215 6.39 2.19 16.94
C ASP A 215 4.88 2.04 16.90
N ILE A 216 4.39 0.95 16.30
CA ILE A 216 2.96 0.66 16.21
C ILE A 216 2.37 0.25 17.56
N VAL A 217 3.02 -0.65 18.30
CA VAL A 217 2.48 -1.21 19.55
C VAL A 217 2.69 -0.30 20.75
N SER A 218 3.74 0.54 20.76
CA SER A 218 4.04 1.49 21.84
C SER A 218 3.23 2.78 21.76
N ASP A 219 2.63 3.09 20.62
CA ASP A 219 1.89 4.34 20.41
C ASP A 219 0.52 4.33 21.07
N LYS A 220 0.50 4.45 22.39
CA LYS A 220 -0.72 4.58 23.20
C LYS A 220 -1.56 5.82 22.84
N ARG A 221 -0.96 6.83 22.20
CA ARG A 221 -1.61 8.12 21.91
C ARG A 221 -2.44 8.09 20.64
N ARG A 222 -2.05 7.31 19.64
CA ARG A 222 -2.70 7.28 18.31
C ARG A 222 -3.89 6.33 18.24
N GLY A 223 -4.11 5.55 19.29
CA GLY A 223 -5.26 4.64 19.33
C GLY A 223 -5.24 3.65 18.16
N ASN A 224 -6.38 3.53 17.48
CA ASN A 224 -6.55 2.55 16.39
C ASN A 224 -5.86 2.92 15.07
N ASP A 225 -5.16 4.06 15.00
CA ASP A 225 -4.70 4.61 13.73
C ASP A 225 -3.19 4.52 13.51
N SER A 226 -2.49 3.79 14.39
CA SER A 226 -1.05 3.58 14.28
C SER A 226 -0.72 2.80 13.00
N SER A 227 0.26 3.31 12.28
CA SER A 227 0.88 2.66 11.12
C SER A 227 2.28 3.23 10.99
N PHE A 228 3.22 2.39 10.59
CA PHE A 228 4.57 2.84 10.26
C PHE A 228 4.65 3.08 8.75
N TYR A 229 5.18 4.23 8.36
CA TYR A 229 5.33 4.60 6.95
C TYR A 229 6.63 5.35 6.76
N GLN A 230 7.53 4.79 5.97
CA GLN A 230 8.81 5.41 5.63
C GLN A 230 9.10 5.23 4.14
N GLY A 231 9.33 6.34 3.45
CA GLY A 231 9.71 6.35 2.04
C GLY A 231 11.15 5.88 1.86
N ASP A 232 12.07 6.33 2.72
CA ASP A 232 13.46 5.90 2.75
C ASP A 232 13.90 5.54 4.19
N LEU A 233 13.97 4.24 4.47
CA LEU A 233 14.39 3.72 5.76
C LEU A 233 15.85 4.03 6.11
N LYS A 234 16.71 4.18 5.11
CA LYS A 234 18.12 4.53 5.33
C LYS A 234 18.24 5.95 5.85
N GLU A 235 17.53 6.88 5.22
CA GLU A 235 17.45 8.26 5.69
C GLU A 235 16.83 8.34 7.09
N TYR A 236 15.78 7.56 7.33
CA TYR A 236 15.14 7.44 8.64
C TYR A 236 16.12 6.90 9.71
N ALA A 237 16.84 5.82 9.41
CA ALA A 237 17.84 5.25 10.31
C ALA A 237 18.98 6.24 10.64
N GLU A 238 19.44 7.01 9.64
CA GLU A 238 20.41 8.09 9.85
C GLU A 238 19.84 9.22 10.73
N SER A 239 18.57 9.56 10.58
CA SER A 239 17.90 10.57 11.42
C SER A 239 17.81 10.13 12.88
N LEU A 240 17.47 8.87 13.14
CA LEU A 240 17.46 8.29 14.48
C LEU A 240 18.86 8.30 15.12
N LYS A 241 19.89 7.98 14.34
CA LYS A 241 21.29 8.02 14.82
C LYS A 241 21.73 9.42 15.28
N LYS A 242 21.25 10.49 14.62
CA LYS A 242 21.54 11.87 15.03
C LYS A 242 20.98 12.23 16.40
N ILE A 243 19.92 11.56 16.85
CA ILE A 243 19.30 11.76 18.17
C ILE A 243 19.68 10.67 19.18
N GLY A 244 20.73 9.89 18.87
CA GLY A 244 21.24 8.84 19.77
C GLY A 244 20.40 7.54 19.78
N GLN A 245 19.47 7.39 18.85
CA GLN A 245 18.65 6.18 18.70
C GLN A 245 19.17 5.33 17.54
N LYS A 246 18.79 4.05 17.53
CA LYS A 246 19.15 3.11 16.47
C LYS A 246 17.89 2.49 15.86
N TYR A 247 17.80 2.51 14.54
CA TYR A 247 16.82 1.67 13.84
C TYR A 247 17.21 0.20 13.99
N GLN A 248 16.29 -0.58 14.54
CA GLN A 248 16.47 -2.02 14.75
C GLN A 248 15.62 -2.79 13.74
N ASN A 249 16.20 -3.87 13.22
CA ASN A 249 15.53 -4.79 12.32
C ASN A 249 16.08 -6.20 12.56
N SER A 250 15.20 -7.18 12.63
CA SER A 250 15.58 -8.58 12.81
C SER A 250 16.26 -9.21 11.58
N THR A 251 16.19 -8.55 10.44
CA THR A 251 16.87 -8.97 9.21
C THR A 251 18.22 -8.30 9.14
N ASP A 252 19.29 -9.09 9.15
CA ASP A 252 20.63 -8.57 8.89
C ASP A 252 20.71 -8.02 7.47
N ASN A 253 21.45 -6.92 7.29
CA ASN A 253 21.59 -6.23 6.00
C ASN A 253 20.26 -5.90 5.32
N TRP A 254 19.25 -5.51 6.11
CA TRP A 254 17.91 -5.16 5.62
C TRP A 254 17.95 -4.14 4.47
N GLU A 255 18.96 -3.26 4.44
CA GLU A 255 19.16 -2.25 3.41
C GLU A 255 19.29 -2.83 1.98
N ASP A 256 19.72 -4.09 1.86
CA ASP A 256 19.86 -4.79 0.58
C ASP A 256 18.51 -5.29 0.04
N TYR A 257 17.49 -5.35 0.90
CA TYR A 257 16.20 -5.96 0.57
C TYR A 257 15.07 -4.96 0.43
N TYR A 258 15.11 -3.85 1.16
CA TYR A 258 14.07 -2.82 1.09
C TYR A 258 14.55 -1.47 1.61
N ARG A 259 14.06 -0.41 0.95
CA ARG A 259 14.32 0.98 1.29
C ARG A 259 13.06 1.68 1.77
N GLY A 260 11.92 1.44 1.13
CA GLY A 260 10.63 1.96 1.56
C GLY A 260 9.79 0.89 2.24
N THR A 261 9.02 1.27 3.27
CA THR A 261 8.14 0.34 3.98
C THR A 261 6.85 0.98 4.48
N ILE A 262 5.79 0.18 4.47
CA ILE A 262 4.51 0.46 5.12
C ILE A 262 4.17 -0.74 5.99
N VAL A 263 3.95 -0.52 7.29
CA VAL A 263 3.49 -1.56 8.19
C VAL A 263 2.19 -1.11 8.84
N VAL A 264 1.18 -1.97 8.80
CA VAL A 264 -0.10 -1.75 9.48
C VAL A 264 -0.44 -2.95 10.36
N PRO A 265 -1.04 -2.74 11.54
CA PRO A 265 -1.46 -3.83 12.39
C PRO A 265 -2.71 -4.50 11.82
N ILE A 266 -2.76 -5.83 11.92
CA ILE A 266 -3.93 -6.64 11.61
C ILE A 266 -4.73 -6.77 12.90
N ARG A 267 -5.79 -5.92 13.06
CA ARG A 267 -6.57 -5.81 14.30
C ARG A 267 -7.98 -5.31 14.06
N ILE A 268 -8.85 -5.40 15.07
CA ILE A 268 -10.15 -4.72 15.08
C ILE A 268 -9.94 -3.22 15.30
N ALA A 269 -10.50 -2.42 14.41
CA ALA A 269 -10.35 -0.96 14.45
C ALA A 269 -11.33 -0.23 15.39
N ASN A 270 -12.38 -0.90 15.92
CA ASN A 270 -13.49 -0.20 16.56
C ASN A 270 -13.60 -0.50 18.06
N LYS A 271 -13.17 0.46 18.89
CA LYS A 271 -13.30 0.42 20.36
C LYS A 271 -14.74 0.35 20.85
N ARG A 272 -15.70 0.98 20.14
CA ARG A 272 -17.05 1.21 20.66
C ARG A 272 -17.95 -0.02 20.65
N LEU A 273 -17.66 -1.03 19.86
CA LEU A 273 -18.56 -2.16 19.67
C LEU A 273 -18.33 -3.32 20.66
N PHE A 274 -17.17 -3.40 21.30
CA PHE A 274 -16.80 -4.63 22.01
C PHE A 274 -16.27 -4.46 23.43
N TYR A 275 -16.06 -3.21 23.94
CA TYR A 275 -15.33 -3.03 25.19
C TYR A 275 -15.85 -1.91 26.07
N THR A 276 -15.91 -2.20 27.36
CA THR A 276 -16.40 -1.32 28.43
C THR A 276 -15.31 -0.83 29.37
N SER A 277 -14.05 -1.29 29.24
CA SER A 277 -12.95 -0.94 30.14
C SER A 277 -11.81 -0.18 29.45
N GLU A 278 -11.14 0.70 30.19
CA GLU A 278 -10.06 1.56 29.69
C GLU A 278 -8.71 0.82 29.46
N GLU A 279 -8.57 -0.43 29.94
CA GLU A 279 -7.33 -1.21 29.90
C GLU A 279 -7.20 -2.10 28.67
N GLU A 280 -7.92 -1.82 27.61
CA GLU A 280 -8.02 -2.72 26.49
C GLU A 280 -6.75 -2.80 25.66
N SER A 281 -6.09 -3.92 25.83
CA SER A 281 -5.12 -4.42 24.87
C SER A 281 -5.79 -4.59 23.52
N TYR A 282 -5.34 -3.84 22.51
CA TYR A 282 -5.75 -4.06 21.13
C TYR A 282 -5.41 -5.50 20.73
N ASN A 283 -6.40 -6.27 20.31
CA ASN A 283 -6.17 -7.62 19.84
C ASN A 283 -5.51 -7.58 18.46
N ILE A 284 -4.19 -7.39 18.43
CA ILE A 284 -3.38 -7.44 17.22
C ILE A 284 -3.08 -8.91 16.93
N LEU A 285 -3.55 -9.42 15.79
CA LEU A 285 -3.25 -10.76 15.32
C LEU A 285 -1.90 -10.86 14.61
N GLY A 286 -1.40 -9.72 14.14
CA GLY A 286 -0.16 -9.62 13.40
C GLY A 286 0.00 -8.29 12.68
N PHE A 287 0.82 -8.30 11.65
CA PHE A 287 1.14 -7.11 10.85
C PHE A 287 1.07 -7.44 9.35
N LEU A 288 0.50 -6.54 8.58
CA LEU A 288 0.62 -6.51 7.13
C LEU A 288 1.75 -5.55 6.78
N CYS A 289 2.82 -6.10 6.22
CA CYS A 289 4.01 -5.35 5.84
C CYS A 289 4.08 -5.27 4.33
N VAL A 290 4.36 -4.08 3.82
CA VAL A 290 4.56 -3.80 2.40
C VAL A 290 5.88 -3.08 2.26
N ASP A 291 6.74 -3.52 1.35
CA ASP A 291 8.06 -2.94 1.19
C ASP A 291 8.52 -2.89 -0.28
N SER A 292 9.45 -1.98 -0.56
CA SER A 292 10.08 -1.79 -1.87
C SER A 292 11.56 -1.52 -1.71
N ILE A 293 12.37 -2.01 -2.66
CA ILE A 293 13.79 -1.68 -2.74
C ILE A 293 14.03 -0.22 -3.18
N SER A 294 13.02 0.42 -3.77
CA SER A 294 13.10 1.82 -4.20
C SER A 294 12.68 2.77 -3.08
N ALA A 295 13.51 3.76 -2.79
CA ALA A 295 13.18 4.87 -1.89
C ALA A 295 12.06 5.78 -2.45
N ASN A 296 11.76 5.69 -3.75
CA ASN A 296 10.73 6.51 -4.40
C ASN A 296 9.35 5.84 -4.42
N ALA A 297 9.24 4.60 -3.97
CA ALA A 297 7.98 3.87 -4.00
C ALA A 297 6.91 4.51 -3.10
N PHE A 298 7.30 5.03 -1.94
CA PHE A 298 6.37 5.53 -0.93
C PHE A 298 6.68 7.00 -0.58
N THR A 299 6.17 7.93 -1.41
CA THR A 299 6.36 9.38 -1.19
C THR A 299 5.39 9.91 -0.12
N GLU A 300 5.73 11.02 0.55
CA GLU A 300 4.86 11.65 1.57
C GLU A 300 3.53 12.11 0.98
N GLU A 301 3.50 12.59 -0.27
CA GLU A 301 2.27 13.02 -0.94
C GLU A 301 1.28 11.86 -1.12
N ALA A 302 1.79 10.64 -1.30
CA ALA A 302 0.99 9.44 -1.47
C ALA A 302 0.66 8.70 -0.15
N LYS A 303 1.21 9.16 0.98
CA LYS A 303 1.13 8.49 2.29
C LYS A 303 -0.28 8.09 2.70
N SER A 304 -1.19 9.05 2.75
CA SER A 304 -2.57 8.78 3.16
C SER A 304 -3.23 7.73 2.28
N ARG A 305 -3.13 7.86 0.96
CA ARG A 305 -3.69 6.90 0.00
C ARG A 305 -3.12 5.49 0.22
N ASN A 306 -1.79 5.38 0.30
CA ASN A 306 -1.11 4.09 0.42
C ASN A 306 -1.44 3.42 1.77
N ILE A 307 -1.45 4.18 2.87
CA ILE A 307 -1.83 3.67 4.20
C ILE A 307 -3.27 3.16 4.21
N TYR A 308 -4.24 3.94 3.68
CA TYR A 308 -5.65 3.51 3.67
C TYR A 308 -5.87 2.28 2.79
N LEU A 309 -5.16 2.17 1.67
CA LEU A 309 -5.22 0.97 0.85
C LEU A 309 -4.72 -0.26 1.63
N VAL A 310 -3.54 -0.19 2.25
CA VAL A 310 -2.98 -1.31 3.03
C VAL A 310 -3.87 -1.63 4.24
N LYS A 311 -4.43 -0.63 4.94
CA LYS A 311 -5.36 -0.82 6.05
C LYS A 311 -6.65 -1.54 5.62
N SER A 312 -7.19 -1.24 4.43
CA SER A 312 -8.40 -1.92 3.95
C SER A 312 -8.16 -3.41 3.69
N TYR A 313 -6.99 -3.76 3.16
CA TYR A 313 -6.58 -5.17 3.05
C TYR A 313 -6.35 -5.81 4.42
N ALA A 314 -5.67 -5.13 5.35
CA ALA A 314 -5.44 -5.64 6.70
C ALA A 314 -6.74 -5.92 7.46
N ALA A 315 -7.78 -5.10 7.28
CA ALA A 315 -9.09 -5.32 7.90
C ALA A 315 -9.77 -6.62 7.42
N LEU A 316 -9.65 -6.94 6.13
CA LEU A 316 -10.20 -8.19 5.59
C LEU A 316 -9.33 -9.41 5.94
N VAL A 317 -8.01 -9.25 5.95
CA VAL A 317 -7.07 -10.27 6.45
C VAL A 317 -7.35 -10.58 7.92
N TYR A 318 -7.69 -9.58 8.75
CA TYR A 318 -8.12 -9.80 10.13
C TYR A 318 -9.28 -10.79 10.23
N ASN A 319 -10.33 -10.61 9.43
CA ASN A 319 -11.48 -11.48 9.45
C ASN A 319 -11.13 -12.94 9.09
N ILE A 320 -10.26 -13.13 8.11
CA ILE A 320 -9.78 -14.46 7.71
C ILE A 320 -8.96 -15.11 8.83
N LEU A 321 -7.99 -14.40 9.39
CA LEU A 321 -7.15 -14.91 10.48
C LEU A 321 -7.98 -15.20 11.73
N SER A 322 -8.98 -14.40 12.06
CA SER A 322 -9.89 -14.65 13.19
C SER A 322 -10.71 -15.92 12.97
N LYS A 323 -11.24 -16.14 11.76
CA LYS A 323 -11.93 -17.39 11.42
C LYS A 323 -10.98 -18.60 11.44
N TYR A 324 -9.77 -18.43 10.91
CA TYR A 324 -8.73 -19.44 10.95
C TYR A 324 -8.43 -19.87 12.39
N GLN A 325 -8.18 -18.94 13.31
CA GLN A 325 -7.96 -19.22 14.74
C GLN A 325 -9.17 -19.88 15.40
N PHE A 326 -10.39 -19.44 15.05
CA PHE A 326 -11.61 -20.07 15.55
C PHE A 326 -11.68 -21.55 15.17
N TYR A 327 -11.47 -21.88 13.89
CA TYR A 327 -11.53 -23.26 13.41
C TYR A 327 -10.37 -24.11 13.93
N LEU A 328 -9.17 -23.53 14.12
CA LEU A 328 -8.06 -24.23 14.79
C LEU A 328 -8.46 -24.68 16.20
N LYS A 329 -9.03 -23.78 17.00
CA LYS A 329 -9.49 -24.11 18.35
C LYS A 329 -10.56 -25.22 18.34
N GLN A 330 -11.46 -25.20 17.38
CA GLN A 330 -12.47 -26.25 17.23
C GLN A 330 -11.84 -27.61 16.91
N LEU A 331 -10.86 -27.63 16.01
CA LEU A 331 -10.12 -28.86 15.68
C LEU A 331 -9.35 -29.39 16.89
N GLU A 332 -8.64 -28.56 17.63
CA GLU A 332 -7.91 -28.92 18.84
C GLU A 332 -8.85 -29.52 19.90
N THR A 333 -10.01 -28.89 20.14
CA THR A 333 -10.98 -29.37 21.12
C THR A 333 -11.63 -30.68 20.71
N ALA A 334 -11.82 -30.93 19.42
CA ALA A 334 -12.34 -32.22 18.91
C ALA A 334 -11.34 -33.36 19.06
N PHE A 335 -10.04 -33.12 18.96
CA PHE A 335 -8.99 -34.13 19.10
C PHE A 335 -8.76 -34.58 20.57
N ILE A 336 -8.99 -33.72 21.55
CA ILE A 336 -8.74 -34.02 22.96
C ILE A 336 -9.60 -35.19 23.48
N PRO A 337 -10.92 -35.30 23.18
CA PRO A 337 -11.76 -36.42 23.61
C PRO A 337 -11.35 -37.76 22.97
N GLU A 338 -10.98 -37.79 21.69
CA GLU A 338 -10.55 -39.00 21.01
C GLU A 338 -9.23 -39.55 21.59
N VAL A 339 -8.28 -38.69 21.89
CA VAL A 339 -7.02 -39.07 22.53
C VAL A 339 -7.30 -39.63 23.94
N ARG A 340 -8.18 -38.99 24.73
CA ARG A 340 -8.62 -39.50 26.04
C ARG A 340 -9.30 -40.87 25.94
N ASN A 341 -10.24 -41.03 25.01
CA ASN A 341 -10.94 -42.27 24.80
C ASN A 341 -9.98 -43.39 24.35
N ASN A 342 -9.04 -43.10 23.46
CA ASN A 342 -8.03 -44.06 23.03
C ASN A 342 -7.05 -44.43 24.14
N ILE A 343 -6.66 -43.51 25.01
CA ILE A 343 -5.82 -43.77 26.19
C ILE A 343 -6.59 -44.64 27.20
N GLN A 344 -7.86 -44.33 27.47
CA GLN A 344 -8.72 -45.15 28.36
C GLN A 344 -8.96 -46.53 27.81
N GLN A 345 -9.22 -46.69 26.50
CA GLN A 345 -9.36 -48.00 25.88
C GLN A 345 -8.08 -48.84 25.95
N ARG A 346 -6.91 -48.21 25.71
CA ARG A 346 -5.60 -48.89 25.86
C ARG A 346 -5.33 -49.29 27.30
N SER A 347 -5.64 -48.45 28.28
CA SER A 347 -5.46 -48.77 29.69
C SER A 347 -6.40 -49.92 30.14
N ASN A 348 -7.66 -49.91 29.70
CA ASN A 348 -8.63 -50.95 29.98
C ASN A 348 -8.26 -52.29 29.34
N ASN A 349 -7.76 -52.28 28.10
CA ASN A 349 -7.30 -53.50 27.43
C ASN A 349 -6.03 -54.07 28.07
N THR A 350 -5.13 -53.22 28.57
CA THR A 350 -3.92 -53.67 29.30
C THR A 350 -4.28 -54.26 30.64
N TYR A 351 -5.28 -53.70 31.33
CA TYR A 351 -5.75 -54.22 32.62
C TYR A 351 -6.47 -55.57 32.47
N ASN A 352 -7.31 -55.73 31.47
CA ASN A 352 -8.00 -56.97 31.15
C ASN A 352 -7.03 -58.07 30.65
N GLY A 353 -5.98 -57.70 29.94
CA GLY A 353 -4.92 -58.64 29.50
C GLY A 353 -4.10 -59.21 30.66
N LYS A 354 -3.80 -58.42 31.70
CA LYS A 354 -3.10 -58.86 32.90
C LYS A 354 -3.97 -59.83 33.79
N ASN A 355 -5.26 -59.54 33.85
CA ASN A 355 -6.18 -60.41 34.62
C ASN A 355 -6.43 -61.75 33.91
N ARG A 356 -6.43 -61.80 32.57
CA ARG A 356 -6.52 -63.11 31.86
C ARG A 356 -5.24 -63.94 32.00
N ARG A 357 -4.05 -63.40 32.11
CA ARG A 357 -2.79 -64.15 32.36
C ARG A 357 -2.70 -64.66 33.79
N ARG A 358 -3.23 -63.93 34.78
CA ARG A 358 -3.27 -64.44 36.19
C ARG A 358 -4.24 -65.59 36.41
N LYS A 359 -5.30 -65.72 35.62
CA LYS A 359 -6.22 -66.83 35.68
C LYS A 359 -5.68 -68.11 35.00
N LYS A 360 -4.75 -68.01 34.01
CA LYS A 360 -4.17 -69.20 33.37
C LYS A 360 -3.04 -69.86 34.16
N ASN A 361 -2.49 -69.24 35.18
CA ASN A 361 -1.40 -69.79 36.00
C ASN A 361 -1.88 -70.33 37.32
N LYS A 362 -3.20 -70.66 37.48
CA LYS A 362 -3.81 -71.24 38.69
C LYS A 362 -4.46 -72.63 38.44
N TYR A 363 -4.01 -73.36 37.42
CA TYR A 363 -4.35 -74.78 37.23
C TYR A 363 -3.07 -75.54 36.92
#